data_e6770ce97160e145601dfa4a9c3d94ec
#
_entry.id   e6770ce97160e145601dfa4a9c3d94ec
#
_cell.length_a   1.000
_cell.length_b   1.000
_cell.length_c   1.000
_cell.angle_alpha   90.00
_cell.angle_beta   90.00
_cell.angle_gamma   90.00
#
_symmetry.space_group_name_H-M   'P 1'
#
loop_
_entity.id
_entity.type
_entity.pdbx_description
1 polymer ?
#
loop_
_entity_poly.entity_id
_entity_poly.type
_entity_poly.pdbx_seq_one_letter_code
_entity_poly.pdbx_strand_id
1 'polypeptide(L)'
;MNPDWNVIDGLQYSAWSREIFEQMHEGGLNAVHVTIAYHENTRETLTRFGEWNQRFETYPDLIRPVYEPADIDRAKAEGRIGIIFGAQNCSPIEDEIRLVEVMRRLGLMIMQLTYNNQSLLACGCYEEEDSGLTRFGQQVIREMNRVGMVVDMSHSAERSTLEAIDYSEQPVIISHANPSHFHPALRNKSDKVLDAVAANEGLLRFSLYPFHLKDGPQCTLESFADMVAWTADRMGVNRIGFGSDLCQAQP
;
A
#
# COMPACT_ATOMS: atom_id res chain seq x y z
N MET A 1 22.02 4.67 11.08
CA MET A 1 21.04 5.12 10.05
C MET A 1 21.29 6.59 9.74
N ASN A 2 21.03 7.05 8.51
CA ASN A 2 21.17 8.45 8.16
C ASN A 2 20.07 9.25 8.87
N PRO A 3 20.37 10.22 9.77
CA PRO A 3 19.38 10.95 10.54
C PRO A 3 18.43 11.81 9.67
N ASP A 4 18.81 12.10 8.43
CA ASP A 4 18.04 12.96 7.53
C ASP A 4 16.99 12.21 6.70
N TRP A 5 16.99 10.88 6.74
CA TRP A 5 16.02 10.06 5.98
C TRP A 5 14.84 9.63 6.83
N ASN A 6 13.65 9.63 6.23
CA ASN A 6 12.50 8.94 6.77
C ASN A 6 12.47 7.51 6.22
N VAL A 7 12.44 6.54 7.11
CA VAL A 7 12.27 5.13 6.77
C VAL A 7 10.79 4.79 6.91
N ILE A 8 10.17 4.44 5.79
CA ILE A 8 8.72 4.18 5.71
C ILE A 8 8.50 2.78 5.15
N ASP A 9 7.78 1.94 5.88
CA ASP A 9 7.28 0.69 5.33
C ASP A 9 5.94 0.91 4.62
N GLY A 10 5.89 0.51 3.38
CA GLY A 10 4.77 0.75 2.47
C GLY A 10 3.56 -0.12 2.69
N LEU A 11 3.65 -1.18 3.48
CA LEU A 11 2.52 -1.98 3.93
C LEU A 11 2.91 -2.97 5.03
N GLN A 12 2.10 -3.01 6.09
CA GLN A 12 2.07 -4.10 7.06
C GLN A 12 0.64 -4.42 7.50
N TYR A 13 0.44 -5.69 7.87
CA TYR A 13 -0.79 -6.20 8.48
C TYR A 13 -0.43 -7.12 9.64
N SER A 14 -0.36 -6.60 10.86
CA SER A 14 0.14 -7.29 12.04
C SER A 14 -0.91 -7.36 13.16
N ALA A 15 -0.74 -8.28 14.10
CA ALA A 15 -1.49 -8.28 15.37
C ALA A 15 -0.90 -7.23 16.32
N TRP A 16 -1.27 -5.99 16.09
CA TRP A 16 -0.69 -4.78 16.65
C TRP A 16 -0.60 -4.81 18.19
N SER A 17 0.62 -4.74 18.70
CA SER A 17 0.95 -4.75 20.13
C SER A 17 2.08 -3.76 20.45
N ARG A 18 2.29 -3.46 21.71
CA ARG A 18 3.44 -2.67 22.17
C ARG A 18 4.76 -3.23 21.64
N GLU A 19 4.96 -4.54 21.74
CA GLU A 19 6.18 -5.23 21.30
C GLU A 19 6.46 -4.98 19.81
N ILE A 20 5.44 -5.05 18.95
CA ILE A 20 5.59 -4.80 17.51
C ILE A 20 5.98 -3.35 17.26
N PHE A 21 5.38 -2.38 17.96
CA PHE A 21 5.75 -0.97 17.80
C PHE A 21 7.16 -0.69 18.32
N GLU A 22 7.58 -1.32 19.41
CA GLU A 22 8.96 -1.23 19.93
C GLU A 22 9.97 -1.81 18.94
N GLN A 23 9.69 -2.98 18.34
CA GLN A 23 10.53 -3.59 17.29
C GLN A 23 10.64 -2.70 16.05
N MET A 24 9.54 -2.06 15.61
CA MET A 24 9.58 -1.09 14.51
C MET A 24 10.47 0.13 14.84
N HIS A 25 10.36 0.63 16.06
CA HIS A 25 11.17 1.75 16.53
C HIS A 25 12.66 1.36 16.60
N GLU A 26 12.99 0.20 17.17
CA GLU A 26 14.35 -0.35 17.20
C GLU A 26 14.90 -0.56 15.78
N GLY A 27 14.06 -1.02 14.85
CA GLY A 27 14.36 -1.15 13.42
C GLY A 27 14.54 0.20 12.70
N GLY A 28 14.22 1.31 13.36
CA GLY A 28 14.39 2.66 12.85
C GLY A 28 13.31 3.11 11.88
N LEU A 29 12.13 2.49 11.88
CA LEU A 29 10.98 2.97 11.11
C LEU A 29 10.50 4.33 11.67
N ASN A 30 10.16 5.24 10.74
CA ASN A 30 9.55 6.53 11.08
C ASN A 30 8.05 6.53 10.80
N ALA A 31 7.61 5.73 9.83
CA ALA A 31 6.19 5.54 9.55
C ALA A 31 5.92 4.15 8.93
N VAL A 32 4.68 3.72 9.04
CA VAL A 32 4.20 2.47 8.43
C VAL A 32 2.80 2.66 7.86
N HIS A 33 2.58 2.16 6.64
CA HIS A 33 1.25 2.00 6.06
C HIS A 33 0.63 0.73 6.64
N VAL A 34 -0.46 0.89 7.38
CA VAL A 34 -1.19 -0.21 8.00
C VAL A 34 -2.49 -0.49 7.27
N THR A 35 -2.79 -1.77 7.08
CA THR A 35 -4.08 -2.20 6.54
C THR A 35 -5.15 -2.11 7.62
N ILE A 36 -6.17 -1.27 7.41
CA ILE A 36 -7.33 -1.18 8.31
C ILE A 36 -8.55 -1.94 7.77
N ALA A 37 -8.57 -2.20 6.46
CA ALA A 37 -9.64 -2.96 5.81
C ALA A 37 -9.13 -3.64 4.53
N TYR A 38 -9.65 -4.85 4.23
CA TYR A 38 -9.51 -5.53 2.93
C TYR A 38 -10.78 -6.30 2.54
N HIS A 39 -11.63 -6.70 3.49
CA HIS A 39 -12.97 -7.26 3.24
C HIS A 39 -14.04 -6.55 4.06
N GLU A 40 -13.63 -5.71 5.01
CA GLU A 40 -14.51 -4.96 5.88
C GLU A 40 -15.38 -3.98 5.06
N ASN A 41 -16.68 -4.02 5.28
CA ASN A 41 -17.62 -3.03 4.76
C ASN A 41 -17.46 -1.67 5.50
N THR A 42 -18.27 -0.67 5.14
CA THR A 42 -18.22 0.67 5.75
C THR A 42 -18.31 0.61 7.28
N ARG A 43 -19.29 -0.11 7.82
CA ARG A 43 -19.51 -0.18 9.27
C ARG A 43 -18.34 -0.84 10.00
N GLU A 44 -17.84 -1.94 9.46
CA GLU A 44 -16.70 -2.66 10.03
C GLU A 44 -15.43 -1.83 9.95
N THR A 45 -15.22 -1.12 8.85
CA THR A 45 -14.09 -0.17 8.71
C THR A 45 -14.16 0.96 9.74
N LEU A 46 -15.34 1.52 10.00
CA LEU A 46 -15.53 2.52 11.07
C LEU A 46 -15.18 1.95 12.45
N THR A 47 -15.48 0.66 12.69
CA THR A 47 -15.05 -0.03 13.92
C THR A 47 -13.54 -0.11 14.02
N ARG A 48 -12.84 -0.43 12.89
CA ARG A 48 -11.37 -0.45 12.85
C ARG A 48 -10.76 0.91 13.16
N PHE A 49 -11.33 2.01 12.65
CA PHE A 49 -10.88 3.35 13.05
C PHE A 49 -11.01 3.57 14.58
N GLY A 50 -12.12 3.12 15.19
CA GLY A 50 -12.31 3.18 16.64
C GLY A 50 -11.25 2.38 17.40
N GLU A 51 -10.92 1.18 16.96
CA GLU A 51 -9.84 0.36 17.53
C GLU A 51 -8.46 1.05 17.42
N TRP A 52 -8.18 1.73 16.30
CA TRP A 52 -6.94 2.47 16.15
C TRP A 52 -6.90 3.72 17.03
N ASN A 53 -8.01 4.42 17.21
CA ASN A 53 -8.09 5.53 18.18
C ASN A 53 -7.72 5.04 19.59
N GLN A 54 -8.24 3.88 20.00
CA GLN A 54 -7.87 3.26 21.27
C GLN A 54 -6.38 2.90 21.35
N ARG A 55 -5.77 2.43 20.25
CA ARG A 55 -4.31 2.15 20.21
C ARG A 55 -3.48 3.42 20.37
N PHE A 56 -3.89 4.53 19.76
CA PHE A 56 -3.21 5.83 19.95
C PHE A 56 -3.28 6.32 21.41
N GLU A 57 -4.40 6.07 22.09
CA GLU A 57 -4.55 6.37 23.51
C GLU A 57 -3.73 5.41 24.41
N THR A 58 -3.60 4.15 23.99
CA THR A 58 -2.88 3.11 24.75
C THR A 58 -1.36 3.23 24.61
N TYR A 59 -0.88 3.65 23.45
CA TYR A 59 0.55 3.72 23.10
C TYR A 59 0.97 5.12 22.65
N PRO A 60 0.63 6.18 23.41
CA PRO A 60 0.90 7.57 23.00
C PRO A 60 2.40 7.89 22.94
N ASP A 61 3.21 7.06 23.58
CA ASP A 61 4.67 7.11 23.59
C ASP A 61 5.32 6.52 22.34
N LEU A 62 4.63 5.65 21.61
CA LEU A 62 5.20 4.88 20.49
C LEU A 62 4.65 5.27 19.13
N ILE A 63 3.36 5.61 19.03
CA ILE A 63 2.69 5.81 17.74
C ILE A 63 1.88 7.11 17.69
N ARG A 64 1.65 7.60 16.48
CA ARG A 64 0.73 8.69 16.21
C ARG A 64 0.07 8.55 14.83
N PRO A 65 -1.16 9.09 14.62
CA PRO A 65 -1.78 9.09 13.32
C PRO A 65 -1.07 10.03 12.33
N VAL A 66 -1.11 9.68 11.04
CA VAL A 66 -0.65 10.50 9.92
C VAL A 66 -1.87 10.90 9.08
N TYR A 67 -2.13 12.19 8.96
CA TYR A 67 -3.18 12.76 8.12
C TYR A 67 -2.61 13.55 6.93
N GLU A 68 -1.35 13.96 7.02
CA GLU A 68 -0.61 14.68 6.01
C GLU A 68 0.88 14.30 6.03
N PRO A 69 1.66 14.51 4.95
CA PRO A 69 3.08 14.13 4.90
C PRO A 69 3.91 14.71 6.04
N ALA A 70 3.63 15.95 6.48
CA ALA A 70 4.34 16.60 7.58
C ALA A 70 4.19 15.87 8.93
N ASP A 71 3.15 15.03 9.09
CA ASP A 71 2.97 14.24 10.32
C ASP A 71 4.03 13.15 10.47
N ILE A 72 4.64 12.70 9.37
CA ILE A 72 5.76 11.74 9.39
C ILE A 72 6.98 12.39 10.03
N ASP A 73 7.29 13.62 9.64
CA ASP A 73 8.42 14.38 10.24
C ASP A 73 8.14 14.71 11.71
N ARG A 74 6.90 15.02 12.05
CA ARG A 74 6.48 15.23 13.45
C ARG A 74 6.64 13.95 14.27
N ALA A 75 6.21 12.79 13.72
CA ALA A 75 6.37 11.49 14.38
C ALA A 75 7.85 11.21 14.67
N LYS A 76 8.71 11.37 13.66
CA LYS A 76 10.16 11.21 13.80
C LYS A 76 10.75 12.13 14.86
N ALA A 77 10.39 13.42 14.83
CA ALA A 77 10.89 14.40 15.80
C ALA A 77 10.47 14.09 17.25
N GLU A 78 9.32 13.45 17.42
CA GLU A 78 8.78 13.03 18.72
C GLU A 78 9.26 11.64 19.15
N GLY A 79 10.09 10.95 18.34
CA GLY A 79 10.54 9.58 18.59
C GLY A 79 9.41 8.54 18.51
N ARG A 80 8.38 8.82 17.72
CA ARG A 80 7.21 7.95 17.52
C ARG A 80 7.14 7.44 16.07
N ILE A 81 6.32 6.44 15.84
CA ILE A 81 6.05 5.90 14.51
C ILE A 81 4.76 6.52 13.98
N GLY A 82 4.81 7.09 12.78
CA GLY A 82 3.64 7.57 12.06
C GLY A 82 2.82 6.42 11.50
N ILE A 83 1.53 6.36 11.82
CA ILE A 83 0.61 5.34 11.30
C ILE A 83 -0.18 5.92 10.15
N ILE A 84 0.04 5.39 8.94
CA ILE A 84 -0.64 5.76 7.71
C ILE A 84 -1.75 4.73 7.46
N PHE A 85 -3.00 5.14 7.46
CA PHE A 85 -4.10 4.22 7.19
C PHE A 85 -4.29 3.96 5.70
N GLY A 86 -4.40 2.67 5.34
CA GLY A 86 -4.79 2.24 4.02
C GLY A 86 -5.78 1.07 4.03
N ALA A 87 -6.45 0.89 2.92
CA ALA A 87 -7.32 -0.24 2.65
C ALA A 87 -6.80 -1.03 1.46
N GLN A 88 -6.68 -2.35 1.61
CA GLN A 88 -6.24 -3.24 0.53
C GLN A 88 -7.38 -3.63 -0.42
N ASN A 89 -8.53 -2.97 -0.31
CA ASN A 89 -9.69 -3.14 -1.18
C ASN A 89 -10.56 -1.88 -1.13
N CYS A 90 -11.54 -1.80 -2.04
CA CYS A 90 -12.55 -0.75 -2.07
C CYS A 90 -13.79 -1.06 -1.21
N SER A 91 -13.83 -2.17 -0.51
CA SER A 91 -14.97 -2.57 0.34
C SER A 91 -15.45 -1.49 1.32
N PRO A 92 -14.59 -0.60 1.88
CA PRO A 92 -15.05 0.48 2.76
C PRO A 92 -16.00 1.50 2.12
N ILE A 93 -15.99 1.64 0.80
CA ILE A 93 -16.88 2.58 0.09
C ILE A 93 -18.12 1.92 -0.53
N GLU A 94 -18.20 0.58 -0.51
CA GLU A 94 -19.29 -0.19 -1.08
C GLU A 94 -19.65 0.30 -2.51
N ASP A 95 -20.88 0.70 -2.76
CA ASP A 95 -21.34 1.27 -4.03
C ASP A 95 -21.64 2.80 -3.95
N GLU A 96 -21.11 3.48 -2.91
CA GLU A 96 -21.42 4.87 -2.61
C GLU A 96 -20.16 5.77 -2.70
N ILE A 97 -20.03 6.49 -3.81
CA ILE A 97 -18.85 7.32 -4.10
C ILE A 97 -18.56 8.40 -3.04
N ARG A 98 -19.60 8.92 -2.37
CA ARG A 98 -19.43 9.94 -1.32
C ARG A 98 -18.67 9.43 -0.10
N LEU A 99 -18.61 8.10 0.07
CA LEU A 99 -17.81 7.49 1.14
C LEU A 99 -16.30 7.64 0.91
N VAL A 100 -15.82 7.89 -0.31
CA VAL A 100 -14.40 8.17 -0.56
C VAL A 100 -13.95 9.40 0.24
N GLU A 101 -14.69 10.51 0.15
CA GLU A 101 -14.37 11.72 0.92
C GLU A 101 -14.54 11.50 2.43
N VAL A 102 -15.57 10.78 2.86
CA VAL A 102 -15.79 10.47 4.27
C VAL A 102 -14.61 9.66 4.84
N MET A 103 -14.20 8.59 4.16
CA MET A 103 -13.06 7.77 4.58
C MET A 103 -11.76 8.57 4.59
N ARG A 104 -11.54 9.45 3.58
CA ARG A 104 -10.37 10.33 3.55
C ARG A 104 -10.33 11.29 4.74
N ARG A 105 -11.46 11.87 5.11
CA ARG A 105 -11.57 12.75 6.29
C ARG A 105 -11.35 12.02 7.63
N LEU A 106 -11.67 10.71 7.69
CA LEU A 106 -11.36 9.86 8.83
C LEU A 106 -9.87 9.43 8.88
N GLY A 107 -9.10 9.74 7.84
CA GLY A 107 -7.67 9.47 7.79
C GLY A 107 -7.26 8.34 6.85
N LEU A 108 -8.17 7.76 6.05
CA LEU A 108 -7.78 6.80 5.01
C LEU A 108 -7.00 7.52 3.91
N MET A 109 -5.70 7.22 3.80
CA MET A 109 -4.77 7.91 2.90
C MET A 109 -4.58 7.18 1.58
N ILE A 110 -4.70 5.85 1.60
CA ILE A 110 -4.39 4.95 0.49
C ILE A 110 -5.54 3.96 0.36
N MET A 111 -6.01 3.70 -0.85
CA MET A 111 -7.02 2.67 -1.09
C MET A 111 -6.72 1.91 -2.37
N GLN A 112 -6.79 0.58 -2.29
CA GLN A 112 -6.73 -0.29 -3.46
C GLN A 112 -8.12 -0.43 -4.09
N LEU A 113 -8.14 -0.59 -5.41
CA LEU A 113 -9.39 -0.77 -6.14
C LEU A 113 -9.91 -2.21 -6.06
N THR A 114 -9.03 -3.18 -5.77
CA THR A 114 -9.35 -4.62 -5.68
C THR A 114 -8.50 -5.31 -4.62
N TYR A 115 -8.98 -6.45 -4.11
CA TYR A 115 -8.17 -7.42 -3.39
C TYR A 115 -8.32 -8.79 -4.05
N ASN A 116 -7.32 -9.18 -4.85
CA ASN A 116 -7.22 -10.46 -5.57
C ASN A 116 -8.30 -10.72 -6.63
N ASN A 117 -9.57 -10.54 -6.30
CA ASN A 117 -10.74 -10.85 -7.13
C ASN A 117 -11.34 -9.59 -7.77
N GLN A 118 -12.31 -9.80 -8.67
CA GLN A 118 -13.12 -8.73 -9.26
C GLN A 118 -13.84 -7.94 -8.16
N SER A 119 -13.70 -6.61 -8.21
CA SER A 119 -14.48 -5.67 -7.40
C SER A 119 -15.52 -4.92 -8.25
N LEU A 120 -16.25 -3.99 -7.63
CA LEU A 120 -17.09 -3.05 -8.38
C LEU A 120 -16.28 -2.05 -9.21
N LEU A 121 -14.97 -1.90 -8.95
CA LEU A 121 -14.12 -0.87 -9.54
C LEU A 121 -13.20 -1.40 -10.65
N ALA A 122 -12.62 -2.57 -10.44
CA ALA A 122 -11.56 -3.11 -11.29
C ALA A 122 -11.44 -4.64 -11.16
N CYS A 123 -10.62 -5.24 -12.01
CA CYS A 123 -10.31 -6.65 -11.98
C CYS A 123 -9.11 -6.93 -11.08
N GLY A 124 -9.23 -7.97 -10.23
CA GLY A 124 -8.16 -8.45 -9.37
C GLY A 124 -7.16 -9.35 -10.10
N CYS A 125 -5.97 -9.51 -9.52
CA CYS A 125 -4.85 -10.21 -10.18
C CYS A 125 -5.04 -11.74 -10.27
N TYR A 126 -6.01 -12.34 -9.59
CA TYR A 126 -6.29 -13.78 -9.66
C TYR A 126 -7.50 -14.14 -10.52
N GLU A 127 -8.11 -13.15 -11.17
CA GLU A 127 -9.16 -13.44 -12.15
C GLU A 127 -8.59 -14.02 -13.44
N GLU A 128 -9.33 -14.92 -14.07
CA GLU A 128 -8.92 -15.54 -15.35
C GLU A 128 -8.94 -14.54 -16.50
N GLU A 129 -9.92 -13.61 -16.49
CA GLU A 129 -10.06 -12.58 -17.49
C GLU A 129 -9.98 -11.18 -16.86
N ASP A 130 -9.03 -10.38 -17.31
CA ASP A 130 -8.89 -9.00 -16.89
C ASP A 130 -9.83 -8.08 -17.68
N SER A 131 -10.96 -7.76 -17.09
CA SER A 131 -11.98 -6.87 -17.67
C SER A 131 -11.61 -5.38 -17.67
N GLY A 132 -10.52 -4.99 -16.98
CA GLY A 132 -10.11 -3.59 -16.81
C GLY A 132 -10.93 -2.84 -15.79
N LEU A 133 -10.93 -1.50 -15.88
CA LEU A 133 -11.70 -0.60 -15.02
C LEU A 133 -13.18 -0.59 -15.39
N THR A 134 -14.03 -0.58 -14.36
CA THR A 134 -15.44 -0.27 -14.55
C THR A 134 -15.67 1.26 -14.68
N ARG A 135 -16.86 1.67 -15.15
CA ARG A 135 -17.24 3.11 -15.14
C ARG A 135 -17.24 3.68 -13.71
N PHE A 136 -17.65 2.87 -12.74
CA PHE A 136 -17.63 3.28 -11.34
C PHE A 136 -16.20 3.41 -10.83
N GLY A 137 -15.29 2.48 -11.21
CA GLY A 137 -13.86 2.58 -10.92
C GLY A 137 -13.24 3.90 -11.41
N GLN A 138 -13.57 4.30 -12.63
CA GLN A 138 -13.14 5.59 -13.19
C GLN A 138 -13.63 6.79 -12.36
N GLN A 139 -14.89 6.78 -11.92
CA GLN A 139 -15.45 7.84 -11.08
C GLN A 139 -14.77 7.87 -9.71
N VAL A 140 -14.52 6.71 -9.12
CA VAL A 140 -13.84 6.59 -7.83
C VAL A 140 -12.40 7.09 -7.91
N ILE A 141 -11.63 6.77 -8.97
CA ILE A 141 -10.27 7.30 -9.16
C ILE A 141 -10.29 8.84 -9.19
N ARG A 142 -11.20 9.45 -9.94
CA ARG A 142 -11.33 10.93 -9.96
C ARG A 142 -11.62 11.49 -8.58
N GLU A 143 -12.52 10.85 -7.84
CA GLU A 143 -12.87 11.28 -6.49
C GLU A 143 -11.69 11.10 -5.53
N MET A 144 -10.95 9.99 -5.61
CA MET A 144 -9.72 9.80 -4.86
C MET A 144 -8.69 10.89 -5.16
N ASN A 145 -8.48 11.22 -6.44
CA ASN A 145 -7.59 12.31 -6.84
C ASN A 145 -8.06 13.65 -6.26
N ARG A 146 -9.38 13.95 -6.35
CA ARG A 146 -9.97 15.20 -5.83
C ARG A 146 -9.73 15.39 -4.33
N VAL A 147 -9.87 14.32 -3.54
CA VAL A 147 -9.74 14.40 -2.07
C VAL A 147 -8.31 14.15 -1.56
N GLY A 148 -7.36 13.87 -2.46
CA GLY A 148 -5.98 13.55 -2.11
C GLY A 148 -5.82 12.19 -1.43
N MET A 149 -6.59 11.18 -1.88
CA MET A 149 -6.40 9.77 -1.53
C MET A 149 -5.60 9.08 -2.61
N VAL A 150 -4.56 8.34 -2.22
CA VAL A 150 -3.66 7.66 -3.15
C VAL A 150 -4.31 6.39 -3.71
N VAL A 151 -4.26 6.22 -5.03
CA VAL A 151 -4.69 5.01 -5.73
C VAL A 151 -3.58 3.97 -5.68
N ASP A 152 -3.87 2.78 -5.14
CA ASP A 152 -2.95 1.66 -5.06
C ASP A 152 -3.48 0.47 -5.88
N MET A 153 -2.62 -0.06 -6.78
CA MET A 153 -2.97 -1.14 -7.70
C MET A 153 -2.24 -2.45 -7.41
N SER A 154 -1.80 -2.65 -6.16
CA SER A 154 -1.00 -3.84 -5.79
C SER A 154 -1.70 -5.16 -6.09
N HIS A 155 -2.98 -5.31 -5.76
CA HIS A 155 -3.76 -6.53 -5.99
C HIS A 155 -4.54 -6.55 -7.31
N SER A 156 -4.37 -5.55 -8.18
CA SER A 156 -5.10 -5.45 -9.44
C SER A 156 -4.38 -6.16 -10.58
N ALA A 157 -5.15 -6.65 -11.55
CA ALA A 157 -4.67 -7.24 -12.78
C ALA A 157 -3.97 -6.20 -13.69
N GLU A 158 -3.29 -6.66 -14.73
CA GLU A 158 -2.43 -5.80 -15.57
C GLU A 158 -3.20 -4.71 -16.29
N ARG A 159 -4.26 -5.07 -17.03
CA ARG A 159 -5.09 -4.12 -17.78
C ARG A 159 -5.75 -3.11 -16.85
N SER A 160 -6.32 -3.59 -15.74
CA SER A 160 -6.90 -2.74 -14.71
C SER A 160 -5.89 -1.73 -14.15
N THR A 161 -4.64 -2.18 -13.94
CA THR A 161 -3.55 -1.31 -13.45
C THR A 161 -3.18 -0.25 -14.49
N LEU A 162 -3.00 -0.64 -15.76
CA LEU A 162 -2.64 0.28 -16.84
C LEU A 162 -3.75 1.31 -17.10
N GLU A 163 -5.01 0.87 -17.15
CA GLU A 163 -6.15 1.77 -17.31
C GLU A 163 -6.29 2.74 -16.13
N ALA A 164 -5.98 2.30 -14.87
CA ALA A 164 -5.98 3.17 -13.71
C ALA A 164 -4.88 4.25 -13.78
N ILE A 165 -3.69 3.87 -14.26
CA ILE A 165 -2.58 4.80 -14.48
C ILE A 165 -2.94 5.85 -15.54
N ASP A 166 -3.50 5.41 -16.67
CA ASP A 166 -3.91 6.31 -17.77
C ASP A 166 -5.04 7.26 -17.35
N TYR A 167 -5.89 6.83 -16.41
CA TYR A 167 -7.08 7.58 -16.00
C TYR A 167 -6.82 8.51 -14.82
N SER A 168 -5.80 8.21 -13.99
CA SER A 168 -5.47 8.99 -12.81
C SER A 168 -4.71 10.28 -13.16
N GLU A 169 -5.17 11.41 -12.61
CA GLU A 169 -4.48 12.70 -12.70
C GLU A 169 -3.35 12.85 -11.67
N GLN A 170 -3.20 11.86 -10.78
CA GLN A 170 -2.20 11.82 -9.74
C GLN A 170 -1.37 10.53 -9.85
N PRO A 171 -0.14 10.49 -9.31
CA PRO A 171 0.67 9.29 -9.29
C PRO A 171 -0.05 8.10 -8.65
N VAL A 172 0.01 6.95 -9.34
CA VAL A 172 -0.52 5.66 -8.86
C VAL A 172 0.61 4.86 -8.22
N ILE A 173 0.34 4.15 -7.13
CA ILE A 173 1.34 3.33 -6.47
C ILE A 173 1.06 1.84 -6.60
N ILE A 174 2.11 1.07 -6.41
CA ILE A 174 2.10 -0.35 -6.10
C ILE A 174 2.72 -0.49 -4.70
N SER A 175 1.89 -0.58 -3.67
CA SER A 175 2.37 -0.52 -2.28
C SER A 175 3.17 -1.74 -1.86
N HIS A 176 2.93 -2.93 -2.48
CA HIS A 176 3.62 -4.18 -2.17
C HIS A 176 3.49 -5.19 -3.31
N ALA A 177 4.46 -5.25 -4.19
CA ALA A 177 4.59 -6.27 -5.23
C ALA A 177 6.02 -6.31 -5.75
N ASN A 178 6.36 -7.35 -6.53
CA ASN A 178 7.67 -7.52 -7.13
C ASN A 178 7.58 -7.55 -8.66
N PRO A 179 8.69 -7.37 -9.40
CA PRO A 179 8.72 -7.55 -10.85
C PRO A 179 8.49 -9.01 -11.23
N SER A 180 7.56 -9.27 -12.16
CA SER A 180 7.31 -10.62 -12.69
C SER A 180 8.50 -11.17 -13.51
N HIS A 181 9.42 -10.31 -13.93
CA HIS A 181 10.70 -10.67 -14.54
C HIS A 181 11.51 -11.67 -13.69
N PHE A 182 11.49 -11.51 -12.38
CA PHE A 182 12.20 -12.39 -11.44
C PHE A 182 11.40 -13.61 -11.01
N HIS A 183 10.08 -13.45 -10.89
CA HIS A 183 9.17 -14.51 -10.52
C HIS A 183 7.77 -14.26 -11.09
N PRO A 184 7.22 -15.17 -11.95
CA PRO A 184 5.97 -14.95 -12.66
C PRO A 184 4.72 -15.23 -11.82
N ALA A 185 4.68 -14.79 -10.56
CA ALA A 185 3.49 -14.84 -9.74
C ALA A 185 2.43 -13.85 -10.26
N LEU A 186 1.16 -14.21 -10.21
CA LEU A 186 0.04 -13.36 -10.66
C LEU A 186 -0.02 -12.00 -9.93
N ARG A 187 0.49 -11.94 -8.69
CA ARG A 187 0.61 -10.71 -7.90
C ARG A 187 1.72 -9.79 -8.37
N ASN A 188 2.74 -10.33 -9.03
CA ASN A 188 3.87 -9.55 -9.50
C ASN A 188 3.51 -8.75 -10.75
N LYS A 189 4.24 -7.67 -10.97
CA LYS A 189 3.94 -6.69 -12.02
C LYS A 189 4.83 -6.90 -13.23
N SER A 190 4.23 -6.84 -14.41
CA SER A 190 4.95 -6.95 -15.68
C SER A 190 5.83 -5.73 -15.93
N ASP A 191 6.83 -5.91 -16.77
CA ASP A 191 7.70 -4.84 -17.25
C ASP A 191 6.90 -3.65 -17.79
N LYS A 192 5.80 -3.92 -18.49
CA LYS A 192 4.90 -2.89 -19.02
C LYS A 192 4.24 -2.06 -17.90
N VAL A 193 3.82 -2.71 -16.82
CA VAL A 193 3.26 -2.00 -15.65
C VAL A 193 4.34 -1.18 -14.96
N LEU A 194 5.56 -1.72 -14.80
CA LEU A 194 6.66 -0.98 -14.18
C LEU A 194 7.00 0.30 -14.96
N ASP A 195 7.07 0.20 -16.30
CA ASP A 195 7.31 1.37 -17.15
C ASP A 195 6.20 2.41 -17.06
N ALA A 196 4.93 1.96 -17.03
CA ALA A 196 3.78 2.85 -16.88
C ALA A 196 3.75 3.54 -15.51
N VAL A 197 4.02 2.82 -14.42
CA VAL A 197 4.14 3.40 -13.07
C VAL A 197 5.25 4.45 -13.03
N ALA A 198 6.43 4.15 -13.60
CA ALA A 198 7.54 5.10 -13.63
C ALA A 198 7.20 6.35 -14.44
N ALA A 199 6.55 6.20 -15.61
CA ALA A 199 6.12 7.33 -16.46
C ALA A 199 5.03 8.19 -15.82
N ASN A 200 4.17 7.61 -14.98
CA ASN A 200 3.13 8.30 -14.19
C ASN A 200 3.69 8.95 -12.92
N GLU A 201 5.01 8.95 -12.73
CA GLU A 201 5.65 9.42 -11.50
C GLU A 201 5.26 8.61 -10.24
N GLY A 202 4.72 7.42 -10.42
CA GLY A 202 4.30 6.50 -9.37
C GLY A 202 5.46 5.81 -8.65
N LEU A 203 5.12 4.89 -7.77
CA LEU A 203 6.07 4.22 -6.88
C LEU A 203 5.77 2.71 -6.84
N LEU A 204 6.80 1.87 -7.04
CA LEU A 204 6.77 0.46 -6.71
C LEU A 204 7.44 0.24 -5.36
N ARG A 205 6.79 -0.54 -4.47
CA ARG A 205 7.38 -0.98 -3.20
C ARG A 205 7.48 -2.50 -3.17
N PHE A 206 8.68 -3.00 -2.90
CA PHE A 206 8.97 -4.43 -2.90
C PHE A 206 8.31 -5.14 -1.73
N SER A 207 7.60 -6.24 -2.04
CA SER A 207 7.04 -7.15 -1.05
C SER A 207 8.09 -8.17 -0.61
N LEU A 208 8.12 -8.49 0.68
CA LEU A 208 8.92 -9.58 1.25
C LEU A 208 8.12 -10.88 1.39
N TYR A 209 6.87 -10.93 0.88
CA TYR A 209 6.08 -12.15 0.91
C TYR A 209 6.75 -13.27 0.11
N PRO A 210 7.12 -14.39 0.74
CA PRO A 210 8.03 -15.37 0.14
C PRO A 210 7.57 -15.91 -1.22
N PHE A 211 6.27 -16.17 -1.37
CA PHE A 211 5.74 -16.75 -2.61
C PHE A 211 5.68 -15.77 -3.80
N HIS A 212 6.08 -14.52 -3.62
CA HIS A 212 6.22 -13.52 -4.67
C HIS A 212 7.69 -13.20 -4.99
N LEU A 213 8.63 -13.85 -4.29
CA LEU A 213 10.07 -13.68 -4.48
C LEU A 213 10.65 -14.77 -5.38
N LYS A 214 11.73 -14.45 -6.07
CA LYS A 214 12.56 -15.46 -6.74
C LYS A 214 13.05 -16.47 -5.72
N ASP A 215 12.95 -17.74 -6.04
CA ASP A 215 13.30 -18.86 -5.17
C ASP A 215 12.43 -19.00 -3.89
N GLY A 216 11.32 -18.25 -3.82
CA GLY A 216 10.34 -18.36 -2.74
C GLY A 216 10.93 -18.14 -1.36
N PRO A 217 10.66 -19.06 -0.38
CA PRO A 217 11.23 -18.98 0.97
C PRO A 217 12.75 -19.12 1.04
N GLN A 218 13.42 -19.56 -0.04
CA GLN A 218 14.88 -19.66 -0.15
C GLN A 218 15.53 -18.43 -0.78
N CYS A 219 14.75 -17.37 -1.02
CA CYS A 219 15.27 -16.11 -1.57
C CYS A 219 16.41 -15.59 -0.67
N THR A 220 17.57 -15.35 -1.26
CA THR A 220 18.72 -14.78 -0.55
C THR A 220 18.72 -13.26 -0.61
N LEU A 221 19.49 -12.65 0.29
CA LEU A 221 19.67 -11.20 0.29
C LEU A 221 20.29 -10.71 -1.04
N GLU A 222 21.23 -11.47 -1.62
CA GLU A 222 21.84 -11.17 -2.91
C GLU A 222 20.81 -11.21 -4.03
N SER A 223 19.97 -12.28 -4.09
CA SER A 223 18.90 -12.40 -5.08
C SER A 223 17.88 -11.27 -4.98
N PHE A 224 17.55 -10.85 -3.77
CA PHE A 224 16.68 -9.71 -3.53
C PHE A 224 17.34 -8.39 -3.94
N ALA A 225 18.62 -8.19 -3.60
CA ALA A 225 19.37 -6.99 -3.98
C ALA A 225 19.52 -6.85 -5.50
N ASP A 226 19.74 -7.96 -6.22
CA ASP A 226 19.76 -7.97 -7.69
C ASP A 226 18.43 -7.52 -8.30
N MET A 227 17.30 -7.97 -7.72
CA MET A 227 15.97 -7.53 -8.13
C MET A 227 15.78 -6.02 -7.89
N VAL A 228 16.19 -5.53 -6.73
CA VAL A 228 16.12 -4.09 -6.40
C VAL A 228 16.97 -3.27 -7.36
N ALA A 229 18.22 -3.67 -7.61
CA ALA A 229 19.13 -2.97 -8.53
C ALA A 229 18.56 -2.91 -9.95
N TRP A 230 18.12 -4.05 -10.49
CA TRP A 230 17.51 -4.12 -11.83
C TRP A 230 16.27 -3.21 -11.95
N THR A 231 15.44 -3.19 -10.89
CA THR A 231 14.24 -2.35 -10.88
C THR A 231 14.59 -0.86 -10.79
N ALA A 232 15.62 -0.52 -9.99
CA ALA A 232 16.14 0.84 -9.89
C ALA A 232 16.70 1.35 -11.22
N ASP A 233 17.42 0.50 -11.96
CA ASP A 233 17.93 0.84 -13.30
C ASP A 233 16.80 1.08 -14.30
N ARG A 234 15.67 0.33 -14.16
CA ARG A 234 14.52 0.47 -15.05
C ARG A 234 13.61 1.65 -14.73
N MET A 235 13.25 1.81 -13.47
CA MET A 235 12.25 2.79 -13.02
C MET A 235 12.87 4.10 -12.51
N GLY A 236 14.12 4.07 -12.12
CA GLY A 236 14.79 5.13 -11.37
C GLY A 236 14.71 4.90 -9.86
N VAL A 237 15.80 5.18 -9.14
CA VAL A 237 15.94 4.96 -7.68
C VAL A 237 14.87 5.69 -6.87
N ASN A 238 14.37 6.82 -7.34
CA ASN A 238 13.33 7.61 -6.67
C ASN A 238 11.91 7.04 -6.88
N ARG A 239 11.77 5.94 -7.63
CA ARG A 239 10.48 5.30 -7.95
C ARG A 239 10.32 3.93 -7.32
N ILE A 240 11.21 3.56 -6.41
CA ILE A 240 11.19 2.28 -5.71
C ILE A 240 11.24 2.48 -4.20
N GLY A 241 10.77 1.50 -3.45
CA GLY A 241 10.77 1.49 -1.99
C GLY A 241 10.45 0.11 -1.44
N PHE A 242 10.13 0.04 -0.15
CA PHE A 242 9.75 -1.19 0.54
C PHE A 242 8.30 -1.10 1.00
N GLY A 243 7.55 -2.18 0.80
CA GLY A 243 6.25 -2.44 1.38
C GLY A 243 6.27 -3.89 1.81
N SER A 244 6.79 -4.15 3.00
CA SER A 244 7.27 -5.46 3.44
C SER A 244 6.22 -6.57 3.38
N ASP A 245 4.95 -6.21 3.51
CA ASP A 245 3.84 -7.17 3.61
C ASP A 245 3.98 -8.10 4.83
N LEU A 246 4.63 -7.60 5.89
CA LEU A 246 4.81 -8.36 7.12
C LEU A 246 3.48 -8.54 7.84
N CYS A 247 3.23 -9.79 8.23
CA CYS A 247 2.03 -10.23 8.94
C CYS A 247 2.40 -10.77 10.33
N GLN A 248 3.11 -9.96 11.13
CA GLN A 248 3.63 -10.39 12.43
C GLN A 248 2.51 -10.81 13.38
N ALA A 249 2.68 -11.98 13.99
CA ALA A 249 1.75 -12.57 14.96
C ALA A 249 0.30 -12.77 14.45
N GLN A 250 0.09 -12.72 13.14
CA GLN A 250 -1.16 -13.16 12.53
C GLN A 250 -1.21 -14.70 12.50
N PRO A 251 -2.39 -15.32 12.67
CA PRO A 251 -2.54 -16.77 12.66
C PRO A 251 -2.25 -17.38 11.29
#